data_de83b19a64f9d061150cd18b2da19e0e
#
_entry.id   de83b19a64f9d061150cd18b2da19e0e
#
_cell.length_a   1.000
_cell.length_b   1.000
_cell.length_c   1.000
_cell.angle_alpha   90.00
_cell.angle_beta   90.00
_cell.angle_gamma   90.00
#
_symmetry.space_group_name_H-M   'P 1'
#
loop_
_entity.id
_entity.type
_entity.pdbx_description
1 polymer ?
#
loop_
_entity_poly.entity_id
_entity_poly.type
_entity_poly.pdbx_seq_one_letter_code
_entity_poly.pdbx_strand_id
1 'polypeptide(L)'
;MQAWRAIIADYPDTEIILSGDSAGGGLSLALMMRLRDEGLRLPDAAVLFSPWTDLTCSSETYKTLAKVDPMLPSSAPNHCAKYYVSDIDKRKEPYVSPIFGDLTGLPRMLILVGDREILLDDSRKIGEKAKITGVDIEVDIWPGMFHDWWLFGSSIPEAIKCLEKVEQWI
;
A
#
# COMPACT_ATOMS: atom_id res chain seq x y z
N MET A 1 12.20 -3.96 -10.37
CA MET A 1 13.59 -4.45 -10.21
C MET A 1 14.60 -3.67 -11.05
N GLN A 2 14.48 -3.61 -12.40
CA GLN A 2 15.46 -2.86 -13.23
C GLN A 2 15.55 -1.38 -12.85
N ALA A 3 14.41 -0.69 -12.73
CA ALA A 3 14.38 0.71 -12.33
C ALA A 3 15.00 0.93 -10.94
N TRP A 4 14.71 0.04 -9.97
CA TRP A 4 15.30 0.12 -8.64
C TRP A 4 16.84 0.03 -8.70
N ARG A 5 17.37 -0.94 -9.44
CA ARG A 5 18.83 -1.11 -9.62
C ARG A 5 19.48 0.12 -10.25
N ALA A 6 18.81 0.78 -11.19
CA ALA A 6 19.30 2.03 -11.79
C ALA A 6 19.31 3.16 -10.75
N ILE A 7 18.22 3.33 -9.99
CA ILE A 7 18.10 4.37 -8.96
C ILE A 7 19.22 4.23 -7.91
N ILE A 8 19.44 3.04 -7.36
CA ILE A 8 20.48 2.84 -6.34
C ILE A 8 21.90 2.95 -6.89
N ALA A 9 22.10 2.71 -8.19
CA ALA A 9 23.38 2.94 -8.84
C ALA A 9 23.68 4.42 -9.06
N ASP A 10 22.63 5.20 -9.43
CA ASP A 10 22.75 6.64 -9.67
C ASP A 10 22.79 7.45 -8.35
N TYR A 11 22.18 6.92 -7.29
CA TYR A 11 22.05 7.57 -5.97
C TYR A 11 22.47 6.65 -4.82
N PRO A 12 23.74 6.23 -4.76
CA PRO A 12 24.20 5.19 -3.81
C PRO A 12 24.10 5.62 -2.34
N ASP A 13 24.34 6.91 -2.06
CA ASP A 13 24.40 7.48 -0.70
C ASP A 13 23.19 8.34 -0.33
N THR A 14 22.15 8.35 -1.19
CA THR A 14 20.94 9.16 -0.98
C THR A 14 19.89 8.35 -0.23
N GLU A 15 19.22 8.99 0.73
CA GLU A 15 18.01 8.42 1.35
C GLU A 15 16.90 8.29 0.30
N ILE A 16 16.30 7.11 0.22
CA ILE A 16 15.26 6.79 -0.77
C ILE A 16 13.97 6.43 -0.04
N ILE A 17 12.93 7.22 -0.27
CA ILE A 17 11.59 6.93 0.23
C ILE A 17 10.76 6.39 -0.93
N LEU A 18 10.22 5.19 -0.74
CA LEU A 18 9.32 4.58 -1.71
C LEU A 18 7.89 5.01 -1.43
N SER A 19 7.19 5.48 -2.44
CA SER A 19 5.77 5.83 -2.29
C SER A 19 4.92 5.15 -3.35
N GLY A 20 3.68 4.86 -2.99
CA GLY A 20 2.70 4.29 -3.91
C GLY A 20 1.28 4.38 -3.37
N ASP A 21 0.34 4.61 -4.27
CA ASP A 21 -1.09 4.64 -4.00
C ASP A 21 -1.79 3.40 -4.55
N SER A 22 -2.85 2.97 -3.92
CA SER A 22 -3.72 1.90 -4.43
C SER A 22 -2.93 0.65 -4.85
N ALA A 23 -3.00 0.26 -6.11
CA ALA A 23 -2.20 -0.82 -6.70
C ALA A 23 -0.68 -0.55 -6.60
N GLY A 24 -0.25 0.73 -6.66
CA GLY A 24 1.14 1.14 -6.46
C GLY A 24 1.62 0.92 -5.03
N GLY A 25 0.74 1.05 -4.04
CA GLY A 25 1.02 0.69 -2.65
C GLY A 25 1.28 -0.81 -2.48
N GLY A 26 0.44 -1.64 -3.08
CA GLY A 26 0.66 -3.10 -3.13
C GLY A 26 1.96 -3.47 -3.86
N LEU A 27 2.23 -2.82 -5.00
CA LEU A 27 3.47 -3.02 -5.76
C LEU A 27 4.71 -2.61 -4.96
N SER A 28 4.62 -1.54 -4.15
CA SER A 28 5.70 -1.09 -3.28
C SER A 28 6.05 -2.13 -2.22
N LEU A 29 5.03 -2.72 -1.57
CA LEU A 29 5.23 -3.82 -0.62
C LEU A 29 5.85 -5.05 -1.29
N ALA A 30 5.34 -5.46 -2.45
CA ALA A 30 5.87 -6.57 -3.22
C ALA A 30 7.34 -6.34 -3.64
N LEU A 31 7.66 -5.10 -4.05
CA LEU A 31 9.04 -4.71 -4.38
C LEU A 31 9.95 -4.81 -3.16
N MET A 32 9.56 -4.24 -2.02
CA MET A 32 10.36 -4.30 -0.79
C MET A 32 10.61 -5.74 -0.32
N MET A 33 9.58 -6.59 -0.32
CA MET A 33 9.76 -8.01 0.00
C MET A 33 10.75 -8.68 -0.95
N ARG A 34 10.62 -8.43 -2.24
CA ARG A 34 11.51 -9.02 -3.24
C ARG A 34 12.95 -8.51 -3.12
N LEU A 35 13.15 -7.22 -2.83
CA LEU A 35 14.48 -6.65 -2.59
C LEU A 35 15.15 -7.32 -1.39
N ARG A 36 14.43 -7.47 -0.27
CA ARG A 36 14.90 -8.17 0.91
C ARG A 36 15.30 -9.62 0.58
N ASP A 37 14.42 -10.35 -0.10
CA ASP A 37 14.63 -11.77 -0.40
C ASP A 37 15.80 -12.00 -1.37
N GLU A 38 16.07 -11.02 -2.25
CA GLU A 38 17.25 -11.02 -3.12
C GLU A 38 18.51 -10.42 -2.45
N GLY A 39 18.45 -10.00 -1.19
CA GLY A 39 19.57 -9.38 -0.46
C GLY A 39 20.01 -8.04 -1.05
N LEU A 40 19.10 -7.30 -1.68
CA LEU A 40 19.37 -6.00 -2.28
C LEU A 40 19.05 -4.86 -1.30
N ARG A 41 19.64 -3.67 -1.56
CA ARG A 41 19.33 -2.48 -0.78
C ARG A 41 17.82 -2.21 -0.80
N LEU A 42 17.25 -2.06 0.39
CA LEU A 42 15.88 -1.62 0.60
C LEU A 42 15.78 -0.08 0.50
N PRO A 43 14.59 0.49 0.28
CA PRO A 43 14.35 1.90 0.58
C PRO A 43 14.50 2.14 2.08
N ASP A 44 14.78 3.38 2.47
CA ASP A 44 14.96 3.76 3.86
C ASP A 44 13.62 3.87 4.60
N ALA A 45 12.56 4.18 3.85
CA ALA A 45 11.18 4.22 4.33
C ALA A 45 10.17 4.00 3.19
N ALA A 46 8.90 3.75 3.54
CA ALA A 46 7.81 3.75 2.57
C ALA A 46 6.57 4.51 3.07
N VAL A 47 5.93 5.25 2.17
CA VAL A 47 4.64 5.92 2.38
C VAL A 47 3.62 5.34 1.42
N LEU A 48 2.59 4.71 1.94
CA LEU A 48 1.60 3.96 1.17
C LEU A 48 0.22 4.60 1.36
N PHE A 49 -0.39 5.00 0.27
CA PHE A 49 -1.73 5.60 0.28
C PHE A 49 -2.76 4.56 -0.17
N SER A 50 -3.75 4.28 0.67
CA SER A 50 -4.84 3.35 0.33
C SER A 50 -4.36 2.07 -0.37
N PRO A 51 -3.33 1.36 0.14
CA PRO A 51 -2.66 0.30 -0.59
C PRO A 51 -3.59 -0.89 -0.86
N TRP A 52 -3.65 -1.34 -2.13
CA TRP A 52 -4.34 -2.57 -2.51
C TRP A 52 -3.38 -3.76 -2.38
N THR A 53 -3.56 -4.56 -1.35
CA THR A 53 -2.64 -5.63 -0.96
C THR A 53 -3.21 -7.04 -1.07
N ASP A 54 -4.52 -7.18 -1.31
CA ASP A 54 -5.23 -8.44 -1.48
C ASP A 54 -5.94 -8.52 -2.83
N LEU A 55 -5.32 -9.14 -3.82
CA LEU A 55 -5.92 -9.36 -5.13
C LEU A 55 -6.98 -10.47 -5.15
N THR A 56 -7.18 -11.16 -4.02
CA THR A 56 -8.32 -12.07 -3.85
C THR A 56 -9.60 -11.33 -3.47
N CYS A 57 -9.49 -10.06 -3.05
CA CYS A 57 -10.60 -9.22 -2.59
C CYS A 57 -11.41 -9.90 -1.48
N SER A 58 -10.74 -10.55 -0.54
CA SER A 58 -11.38 -11.41 0.47
C SER A 58 -11.81 -10.67 1.73
N SER A 59 -11.32 -9.46 1.97
CA SER A 59 -11.63 -8.68 3.17
C SER A 59 -13.09 -8.22 3.21
N GLU A 60 -13.61 -8.01 4.44
CA GLU A 60 -15.02 -7.65 4.63
C GLU A 60 -15.38 -6.28 4.05
N THR A 61 -14.44 -5.32 4.12
CA THR A 61 -14.68 -3.96 3.64
C THR A 61 -14.99 -3.89 2.14
N TYR A 62 -14.53 -4.86 1.33
CA TYR A 62 -14.97 -4.98 -0.07
C TYR A 62 -16.49 -5.15 -0.23
N LYS A 63 -17.18 -5.63 0.81
CA LYS A 63 -18.65 -5.80 0.81
C LYS A 63 -19.34 -4.71 1.61
N THR A 64 -18.86 -4.46 2.83
CA THR A 64 -19.53 -3.55 3.77
C THR A 64 -19.44 -2.09 3.36
N LEU A 65 -18.32 -1.68 2.74
CA LEU A 65 -18.11 -0.33 2.25
C LEU A 65 -18.38 -0.16 0.74
N ALA A 66 -18.82 -1.20 0.05
CA ALA A 66 -19.09 -1.20 -1.40
C ALA A 66 -20.05 -0.10 -1.90
N LYS A 67 -20.97 0.36 -1.03
CA LYS A 67 -21.92 1.44 -1.34
C LYS A 67 -21.53 2.79 -0.71
N VAL A 68 -20.45 2.78 0.06
CA VAL A 68 -19.97 3.95 0.81
C VAL A 68 -18.79 4.59 0.09
N ASP A 69 -17.94 3.77 -0.52
CA ASP A 69 -16.80 4.23 -1.30
C ASP A 69 -17.28 4.89 -2.61
N PRO A 70 -17.05 6.20 -2.81
CA PRO A 70 -17.49 6.89 -4.02
C PRO A 70 -16.54 6.70 -5.22
N MET A 71 -15.31 6.21 -4.97
CA MET A 71 -14.25 6.10 -5.98
C MET A 71 -14.12 4.70 -6.56
N LEU A 72 -14.19 3.66 -5.71
CA LEU A 72 -14.00 2.28 -6.11
C LEU A 72 -15.32 1.50 -6.13
N PRO A 73 -15.92 1.25 -7.30
CA PRO A 73 -16.99 0.26 -7.41
C PRO A 73 -16.50 -1.11 -6.92
N SER A 74 -17.31 -1.82 -6.15
CA SER A 74 -16.93 -3.10 -5.52
C SER A 74 -16.46 -4.18 -6.50
N SER A 75 -16.83 -4.06 -7.78
CA SER A 75 -16.40 -4.98 -8.84
C SER A 75 -15.02 -4.63 -9.42
N ALA A 76 -14.56 -3.38 -9.29
CA ALA A 76 -13.35 -2.90 -9.96
C ALA A 76 -12.08 -3.66 -9.52
N PRO A 77 -11.80 -3.88 -8.21
CA PRO A 77 -10.59 -4.58 -7.80
C PRO A 77 -10.51 -6.00 -8.38
N ASN A 78 -11.60 -6.77 -8.31
CA ASN A 78 -11.59 -8.12 -8.86
C ASN A 78 -11.42 -8.13 -10.38
N HIS A 79 -11.96 -7.14 -11.08
CA HIS A 79 -11.79 -6.99 -12.52
C HIS A 79 -10.32 -6.67 -12.86
N CYS A 80 -9.70 -5.72 -12.16
CA CYS A 80 -8.30 -5.38 -12.33
C CYS A 80 -7.38 -6.57 -11.99
N ALA A 81 -7.65 -7.27 -10.88
CA ALA A 81 -6.89 -8.45 -10.50
C ALA A 81 -6.89 -9.53 -11.60
N LYS A 82 -8.00 -9.72 -12.31
CA LYS A 82 -8.09 -10.68 -13.41
C LYS A 82 -7.18 -10.34 -14.60
N TYR A 83 -6.98 -9.05 -14.87
CA TYR A 83 -6.02 -8.62 -15.91
C TYR A 83 -4.58 -8.76 -15.46
N TYR A 84 -4.27 -8.49 -14.19
CA TYR A 84 -2.94 -8.59 -13.65
C TYR A 84 -2.50 -10.04 -13.47
N VAL A 85 -3.37 -10.88 -12.88
CA VAL A 85 -3.16 -12.32 -12.69
C VAL A 85 -4.46 -13.04 -12.97
N SER A 86 -4.55 -13.64 -14.16
CA SER A 86 -5.76 -14.37 -14.62
C SER A 86 -6.00 -15.64 -13.81
N ASP A 87 -4.94 -16.31 -13.37
CA ASP A 87 -4.99 -17.51 -12.53
C ASP A 87 -5.31 -17.12 -11.07
N ILE A 88 -6.50 -17.53 -10.62
CA ILE A 88 -7.00 -17.17 -9.30
C ILE A 88 -6.15 -17.75 -8.16
N ASP A 89 -5.56 -18.92 -8.36
CA ASP A 89 -4.73 -19.59 -7.33
C ASP A 89 -3.43 -18.83 -7.09
N LYS A 90 -2.91 -18.16 -8.12
CA LYS A 90 -1.72 -17.32 -8.05
C LYS A 90 -1.95 -15.97 -7.36
N ARG A 91 -3.20 -15.55 -7.18
CA ARG A 91 -3.50 -14.29 -6.50
C ARG A 91 -3.08 -14.28 -5.03
N LYS A 92 -2.83 -15.44 -4.42
CA LYS A 92 -2.30 -15.56 -3.06
C LYS A 92 -0.77 -15.57 -2.97
N GLU A 93 -0.08 -15.56 -4.11
CA GLU A 93 1.38 -15.46 -4.10
C GLU A 93 1.83 -14.15 -3.44
N PRO A 94 2.83 -14.16 -2.54
CA PRO A 94 3.26 -12.97 -1.78
C PRO A 94 3.61 -11.74 -2.62
N TYR A 95 4.22 -11.95 -3.78
CA TYR A 95 4.55 -10.83 -4.68
C TYR A 95 3.38 -10.35 -5.54
N VAL A 96 2.25 -11.06 -5.51
CA VAL A 96 0.99 -10.66 -6.14
C VAL A 96 0.08 -9.99 -5.12
N SER A 97 -0.08 -10.60 -3.94
CA SER A 97 -0.86 -10.07 -2.83
C SER A 97 0.00 -10.02 -1.57
N PRO A 98 0.64 -8.88 -1.29
CA PRO A 98 1.54 -8.70 -0.15
C PRO A 98 0.95 -9.03 1.21
N ILE A 99 -0.36 -8.97 1.34
CA ILE A 99 -1.07 -9.34 2.56
C ILE A 99 -0.78 -10.80 3.00
N PHE A 100 -0.44 -11.68 2.07
CA PHE A 100 -0.06 -13.09 2.34
C PHE A 100 1.44 -13.27 2.53
N GLY A 101 2.27 -12.24 2.27
CA GLY A 101 3.72 -12.29 2.37
C GLY A 101 4.26 -12.14 3.79
N ASP A 102 5.51 -12.45 4.00
CA ASP A 102 6.25 -12.14 5.23
C ASP A 102 6.79 -10.72 5.15
N LEU A 103 6.50 -9.88 6.17
CA LEU A 103 6.93 -8.49 6.24
C LEU A 103 8.20 -8.29 7.08
N THR A 104 8.73 -9.36 7.68
CA THR A 104 9.96 -9.28 8.51
C THR A 104 11.10 -8.59 7.77
N GLY A 105 11.76 -7.64 8.43
CA GLY A 105 12.92 -6.93 7.88
C GLY A 105 12.61 -5.86 6.84
N LEU A 106 11.34 -5.52 6.59
CA LEU A 106 10.99 -4.36 5.77
C LEU A 106 11.30 -3.06 6.51
N PRO A 107 11.53 -1.94 5.78
CA PRO A 107 11.79 -0.64 6.38
C PRO A 107 10.58 -0.08 7.11
N ARG A 108 10.77 1.05 7.81
CA ARG A 108 9.67 1.78 8.43
C ARG A 108 8.63 2.21 7.41
N MET A 109 7.34 2.16 7.78
CA MET A 109 6.25 2.44 6.86
C MET A 109 5.18 3.34 7.48
N LEU A 110 4.65 4.26 6.67
CA LEU A 110 3.42 4.99 6.94
C LEU A 110 2.35 4.55 5.95
N ILE A 111 1.19 4.11 6.45
CA ILE A 111 -0.01 3.86 5.65
C ILE A 111 -1.05 4.92 5.97
N LEU A 112 -1.59 5.55 4.94
CA LEU A 112 -2.69 6.50 5.01
C LEU A 112 -3.89 5.89 4.30
N VAL A 113 -5.04 5.77 4.99
CA VAL A 113 -6.22 5.10 4.44
C VAL A 113 -7.50 5.77 4.95
N GLY A 114 -8.52 5.88 4.11
CA GLY A 114 -9.83 6.39 4.50
C GLY A 114 -10.69 5.35 5.23
N ASP A 115 -11.59 5.79 6.11
CA ASP A 115 -12.54 4.88 6.77
C ASP A 115 -13.77 4.57 5.91
N ARG A 116 -13.87 5.19 4.72
CA ARG A 116 -14.98 5.02 3.77
C ARG A 116 -14.55 4.40 2.44
N GLU A 117 -13.48 3.64 2.43
CA GLU A 117 -12.99 2.93 1.24
C GLU A 117 -12.97 1.42 1.42
N ILE A 118 -13.14 0.71 0.31
CA ILE A 118 -13.19 -0.76 0.31
C ILE A 118 -11.84 -1.42 0.64
N LEU A 119 -10.71 -0.69 0.53
CA LEU A 119 -9.35 -1.18 0.84
C LEU A 119 -8.94 -0.95 2.31
N LEU A 120 -9.84 -0.48 3.17
CA LEU A 120 -9.54 -0.20 4.58
C LEU A 120 -8.96 -1.43 5.32
N ASP A 121 -9.55 -2.60 5.13
CA ASP A 121 -9.07 -3.81 5.80
C ASP A 121 -7.73 -4.31 5.25
N ASP A 122 -7.39 -4.01 4.00
CA ASP A 122 -6.07 -4.29 3.44
C ASP A 122 -5.00 -3.56 4.26
N SER A 123 -5.19 -2.27 4.50
CA SER A 123 -4.31 -1.43 5.30
C SER A 123 -4.23 -1.89 6.76
N ARG A 124 -5.36 -2.20 7.39
CA ARG A 124 -5.42 -2.70 8.77
C ARG A 124 -4.62 -4.00 8.94
N LYS A 125 -4.86 -4.96 8.05
CA LYS A 125 -4.20 -6.27 8.10
C LYS A 125 -2.70 -6.19 7.86
N ILE A 126 -2.25 -5.34 6.93
CA ILE A 126 -0.82 -5.06 6.74
C ILE A 126 -0.24 -4.44 8.02
N GLY A 127 -0.91 -3.47 8.63
CA GLY A 127 -0.47 -2.85 9.88
C GLY A 127 -0.35 -3.84 11.05
N GLU A 128 -1.36 -4.69 11.23
CA GLU A 128 -1.34 -5.74 12.25
C GLU A 128 -0.19 -6.73 12.01
N LYS A 129 -0.04 -7.18 10.78
CA LYS A 129 1.01 -8.13 10.41
C LYS A 129 2.41 -7.54 10.58
N ALA A 130 2.64 -6.31 10.16
CA ALA A 130 3.90 -5.61 10.32
C ALA A 130 4.31 -5.48 11.79
N LYS A 131 3.37 -5.12 12.67
CA LYS A 131 3.60 -5.08 14.12
C LYS A 131 4.00 -6.45 14.70
N ILE A 132 3.33 -7.53 14.27
CA ILE A 132 3.66 -8.90 14.71
C ILE A 132 5.07 -9.30 14.25
N THR A 133 5.50 -8.88 13.07
CA THR A 133 6.82 -9.18 12.53
C THR A 133 7.92 -8.19 12.95
N GLY A 134 7.60 -7.25 13.85
CA GLY A 134 8.56 -6.28 14.39
C GLY A 134 8.95 -5.16 13.43
N VAL A 135 8.15 -4.91 12.40
CA VAL A 135 8.34 -3.79 11.49
C VAL A 135 7.73 -2.53 12.10
N ASP A 136 8.48 -1.42 12.07
CA ASP A 136 7.99 -0.10 12.48
C ASP A 136 6.96 0.40 11.46
N ILE A 137 5.70 0.49 11.89
CA ILE A 137 4.60 0.89 11.03
C ILE A 137 3.58 1.76 11.75
N GLU A 138 3.21 2.84 11.09
CA GLU A 138 2.06 3.66 11.44
C GLU A 138 0.94 3.45 10.41
N VAL A 139 -0.27 3.16 10.87
CA VAL A 139 -1.47 3.12 10.03
C VAL A 139 -2.39 4.22 10.49
N ASP A 140 -2.55 5.24 9.68
CA ASP A 140 -3.38 6.39 9.95
C ASP A 140 -4.69 6.29 9.17
N ILE A 141 -5.80 6.11 9.91
CA ILE A 141 -7.13 5.96 9.34
C ILE A 141 -7.85 7.30 9.40
N TRP A 142 -8.17 7.86 8.24
CA TRP A 142 -8.75 9.20 8.10
C TRP A 142 -10.28 9.15 8.10
N PRO A 143 -10.94 9.75 9.12
CA PRO A 143 -12.38 9.75 9.24
C PRO A 143 -13.07 10.47 8.08
N GLY A 144 -14.08 9.85 7.49
CA GLY A 144 -14.86 10.39 6.39
C GLY A 144 -14.19 10.34 5.03
N MET A 145 -12.93 9.93 4.95
CA MET A 145 -12.18 9.91 3.70
C MET A 145 -12.40 8.60 2.93
N PHE A 146 -12.33 8.73 1.61
CA PHE A 146 -12.55 7.69 0.62
C PHE A 146 -11.22 7.36 -0.10
N HIS A 147 -11.23 6.40 -1.01
CA HIS A 147 -10.05 5.95 -1.72
C HIS A 147 -9.32 7.11 -2.43
N ASP A 148 -8.02 7.26 -2.15
CA ASP A 148 -7.12 8.26 -2.76
C ASP A 148 -7.59 9.73 -2.66
N TRP A 149 -8.27 10.10 -1.54
CA TRP A 149 -8.76 11.48 -1.31
C TRP A 149 -7.66 12.53 -1.40
N TRP A 150 -6.45 12.19 -1.07
CA TRP A 150 -5.28 13.08 -1.08
C TRP A 150 -4.98 13.64 -2.48
N LEU A 151 -5.38 12.96 -3.56
CA LEU A 151 -5.23 13.43 -4.95
C LEU A 151 -6.02 14.70 -5.24
N PHE A 152 -7.02 15.01 -4.43
CA PHE A 152 -7.86 16.21 -4.61
C PHE A 152 -7.17 17.49 -4.13
N GLY A 153 -6.00 17.41 -3.50
CA GLY A 153 -5.17 18.54 -3.10
C GLY A 153 -5.96 19.61 -2.34
N SER A 154 -5.86 20.88 -2.76
CA SER A 154 -6.53 22.00 -2.09
C SER A 154 -8.07 21.98 -2.15
N SER A 155 -8.66 21.09 -2.93
CA SER A 155 -10.13 20.94 -3.00
C SER A 155 -10.72 20.25 -1.76
N ILE A 156 -9.89 19.51 -1.02
CA ILE A 156 -10.27 18.82 0.21
C ILE A 156 -9.26 19.21 1.30
N PRO A 157 -9.71 19.88 2.39
CA PRO A 157 -8.78 20.27 3.47
C PRO A 157 -8.00 19.10 4.09
N GLU A 158 -8.63 17.93 4.16
CA GLU A 158 -8.01 16.70 4.66
C GLU A 158 -6.87 16.22 3.77
N ALA A 159 -6.92 16.48 2.46
CA ALA A 159 -5.83 16.13 1.54
C ALA A 159 -4.56 16.94 1.84
N ILE A 160 -4.71 18.25 2.14
CA ILE A 160 -3.57 19.09 2.56
C ILE A 160 -2.96 18.56 3.85
N LYS A 161 -3.80 18.32 4.89
CA LYS A 161 -3.35 17.79 6.17
C LYS A 161 -2.66 16.42 6.03
N CYS A 162 -3.14 15.58 5.11
CA CYS A 162 -2.54 14.30 4.80
C CYS A 162 -1.11 14.48 4.27
N LEU A 163 -0.89 15.39 3.34
CA LEU A 163 0.43 15.69 2.79
C LEU A 163 1.35 16.34 3.82
N GLU A 164 0.84 17.26 4.66
CA GLU A 164 1.59 17.84 5.79
C GLU A 164 2.04 16.76 6.79
N LYS A 165 1.17 15.77 7.06
CA LYS A 165 1.55 14.62 7.89
C LYS A 165 2.68 13.80 7.28
N VAL A 166 2.64 13.56 5.98
CA VAL A 166 3.70 12.86 5.26
C VAL A 166 5.02 13.63 5.38
N GLU A 167 5.00 14.96 5.16
CA GLU A 167 6.18 15.82 5.30
C GLU A 167 6.79 15.75 6.71
N GLN A 168 5.96 15.69 7.75
CA GLN A 168 6.43 15.59 9.14
C GLN A 168 6.96 14.20 9.50
N TRP A 169 6.46 13.16 8.81
CA TRP A 169 6.83 11.77 9.08
C TRP A 169 8.14 11.38 8.38
N ILE A 170 8.42 11.95 7.20
CA ILE A 170 9.66 11.76 6.47
C ILE A 170 10.83 12.37 7.24
#